data_6d105e519511cd5d61111fb6d12cf643
#
_entry.id   6d105e519511cd5d61111fb6d12cf643
#
_cell.length_a   1.000
_cell.length_b   1.000
_cell.length_c   1.000
_cell.angle_alpha   90.00
_cell.angle_beta   90.00
_cell.angle_gamma   90.00
#
_symmetry.space_group_name_H-M   'P 1'
#
loop_
_entity.id
_entity.type
_entity.pdbx_description
1 polymer ?
#
loop_
_entity_poly.entity_id
_entity_poly.type
_entity_poly.pdbx_seq_one_letter_code
_entity_poly.pdbx_strand_id
1 'polypeptide(L)'
;MKPWLAHYDQDVPHSLVPYPDFTLVDQLTNLARDHRDKNALLFKGATVSYGQLDAESTACAAALWNLGVRKGDRVALLLPNCPQFLIAEFGAWKIGAVVVSLNPTYTERELEQMLEKVRAETIVTLSAMK
;
A
#
# COMPACT_ATOMS: atom_id res chain seq x y z
N MET A 1 -16.27 8.04 -29.09
CA MET A 1 -17.40 7.32 -28.46
C MET A 1 -16.83 6.25 -27.54
N LYS A 2 -17.39 6.04 -26.34
CA LYS A 2 -16.92 5.05 -25.35
C LYS A 2 -17.83 3.80 -25.45
N PRO A 3 -17.47 2.76 -26.21
CA PRO A 3 -18.39 1.67 -26.56
C PRO A 3 -18.84 0.84 -25.33
N TRP A 4 -18.04 0.82 -24.27
CA TRP A 4 -18.37 0.09 -23.04
C TRP A 4 -19.57 0.69 -22.28
N LEU A 5 -19.90 1.99 -22.46
CA LEU A 5 -21.04 2.61 -21.78
C LEU A 5 -22.39 1.99 -22.20
N ALA A 6 -22.46 1.38 -23.38
CA ALA A 6 -23.66 0.68 -23.84
C ALA A 6 -23.97 -0.62 -23.06
N HIS A 7 -22.99 -1.10 -22.28
CA HIS A 7 -23.10 -2.31 -21.46
C HIS A 7 -23.26 -2.02 -19.96
N TYR A 8 -23.40 -0.75 -19.59
CA TYR A 8 -23.66 -0.37 -18.19
C TYR A 8 -25.14 -0.55 -17.88
N ASP A 9 -25.43 -1.07 -16.70
CA ASP A 9 -26.79 -1.12 -16.18
C ASP A 9 -27.35 0.30 -15.97
N GLN A 10 -28.65 0.45 -15.92
CA GLN A 10 -29.33 1.76 -15.90
C GLN A 10 -28.99 2.60 -14.65
N ASP A 11 -28.64 1.95 -13.56
CA ASP A 11 -28.27 2.57 -12.27
C ASP A 11 -26.77 2.84 -12.13
N VAL A 12 -25.96 2.42 -13.10
CA VAL A 12 -24.50 2.68 -13.09
C VAL A 12 -24.19 4.01 -13.76
N PRO A 13 -23.63 4.98 -13.04
CA PRO A 13 -23.31 6.27 -13.63
C PRO A 13 -22.17 6.14 -14.66
N HIS A 14 -22.28 6.87 -15.76
CA HIS A 14 -21.26 6.89 -16.81
C HIS A 14 -19.95 7.61 -16.38
N SER A 15 -19.98 8.30 -15.28
CA SER A 15 -18.84 9.00 -14.68
C SER A 15 -19.01 9.11 -13.16
N LEU A 16 -17.91 9.03 -12.43
CA LEU A 16 -17.86 9.24 -10.98
C LEU A 16 -17.46 10.67 -10.61
N VAL A 17 -17.46 11.60 -11.58
CA VAL A 17 -17.13 13.02 -11.35
C VAL A 17 -18.24 13.69 -10.52
N PRO A 18 -17.86 14.56 -9.55
CA PRO A 18 -16.50 14.96 -9.18
C PRO A 18 -15.78 13.86 -8.37
N TYR A 19 -14.51 13.63 -8.71
CA TYR A 19 -13.68 12.71 -7.89
C TYR A 19 -13.33 13.40 -6.56
N PRO A 20 -13.28 12.66 -5.46
CA PRO A 20 -12.86 13.23 -4.18
C PRO A 20 -11.39 13.69 -4.25
N ASP A 21 -11.11 14.85 -3.67
CA ASP A 21 -9.77 15.44 -3.60
C ASP A 21 -9.07 15.02 -2.30
N PHE A 22 -8.81 13.72 -2.16
CA PHE A 22 -8.04 13.17 -1.05
C PHE A 22 -7.24 11.94 -1.50
N THR A 23 -6.15 11.66 -0.78
CA THR A 23 -5.28 10.51 -1.02
C THR A 23 -5.80 9.25 -0.33
N LEU A 24 -5.21 8.07 -0.68
CA LEU A 24 -5.46 6.83 0.06
C LEU A 24 -5.01 6.92 1.53
N VAL A 25 -3.97 7.71 1.82
CA VAL A 25 -3.53 7.97 3.20
C VAL A 25 -4.59 8.76 3.97
N ASP A 26 -5.16 9.80 3.36
CA ASP A 26 -6.25 10.57 3.96
C ASP A 26 -7.48 9.69 4.20
N GLN A 27 -7.79 8.80 3.24
CA GLN A 27 -8.88 7.84 3.38
C GLN A 27 -8.67 6.90 4.57
N LEU A 28 -7.47 6.32 4.74
CA LEU A 28 -7.15 5.48 5.88
C LEU A 28 -7.30 6.26 7.19
N THR A 29 -6.76 7.47 7.26
CA THR A 29 -6.85 8.34 8.44
C THR A 29 -8.31 8.65 8.82
N ASN A 30 -9.15 8.95 7.83
CA ASN A 30 -10.58 9.20 8.05
C ASN A 30 -11.29 7.92 8.55
N LEU A 31 -11.01 6.77 7.95
CA LEU A 31 -11.58 5.49 8.37
C LEU A 31 -11.11 5.08 9.78
N ALA A 32 -9.85 5.34 10.12
CA ALA A 32 -9.31 5.09 11.46
C ALA A 32 -9.93 6.00 12.52
N ARG A 33 -10.33 7.22 12.16
CA ARG A 33 -11.06 8.13 13.03
C ARG A 33 -12.52 7.71 13.21
N ASP A 34 -13.22 7.44 12.12
CA ASP A 34 -14.68 7.29 12.11
C ASP A 34 -15.12 5.83 12.35
N HIS A 35 -14.24 4.87 12.09
CA HIS A 35 -14.50 3.42 12.14
C HIS A 35 -13.36 2.64 12.78
N ARG A 36 -12.75 3.20 13.83
CA ARG A 36 -11.53 2.71 14.49
C ARG A 36 -11.50 1.21 14.73
N ASP A 37 -12.60 0.66 15.25
CA ASP A 37 -12.68 -0.74 15.69
C ASP A 37 -13.23 -1.69 14.62
N LYS A 38 -13.62 -1.17 13.45
CA LYS A 38 -14.03 -2.02 12.33
C LYS A 38 -12.82 -2.73 11.71
N ASN A 39 -13.04 -3.97 11.29
CA ASN A 39 -12.03 -4.75 10.60
C ASN A 39 -11.69 -4.14 9.24
N ALA A 40 -10.43 -3.77 9.07
CA ALA A 40 -9.85 -3.36 7.80
C ALA A 40 -9.31 -4.57 7.03
N LEU A 41 -8.71 -5.54 7.73
CA LEU A 41 -8.12 -6.73 7.13
C LEU A 41 -8.59 -8.00 7.83
N LEU A 42 -8.77 -9.05 7.04
CA LEU A 42 -9.01 -10.42 7.49
C LEU A 42 -7.91 -11.31 6.88
N PHE A 43 -7.11 -11.94 7.71
CA PHE A 43 -6.00 -12.76 7.24
C PHE A 43 -5.80 -13.98 8.12
N LYS A 44 -5.97 -15.19 7.56
CA LYS A 44 -5.76 -16.47 8.25
C LYS A 44 -6.42 -16.56 9.64
N GLY A 45 -7.63 -16.05 9.77
CA GLY A 45 -8.39 -16.05 11.02
C GLY A 45 -8.05 -14.90 11.99
N ALA A 46 -7.03 -14.11 11.70
CA ALA A 46 -6.74 -12.88 12.44
C ALA A 46 -7.40 -11.67 11.76
N THR A 47 -7.65 -10.63 12.54
CA THR A 47 -8.22 -9.36 12.08
C THR A 47 -7.30 -8.21 12.42
N VAL A 48 -7.24 -7.19 11.56
CA VAL A 48 -6.60 -5.91 11.85
C VAL A 48 -7.67 -4.82 11.67
N SER A 49 -7.89 -4.00 12.68
CA SER A 49 -8.84 -2.89 12.57
C SER A 49 -8.26 -1.71 11.80
N TYR A 50 -9.11 -0.76 11.37
CA TYR A 50 -8.64 0.48 10.74
C TYR A 50 -7.72 1.28 11.67
N GLY A 51 -8.05 1.35 12.97
CA GLY A 51 -7.21 2.02 13.95
C GLY A 51 -5.85 1.36 14.14
N GLN A 52 -5.79 0.02 14.12
CA GLN A 52 -4.53 -0.72 14.17
C GLN A 52 -3.70 -0.51 12.92
N LEU A 53 -4.32 -0.62 11.72
CA LEU A 53 -3.63 -0.42 10.46
C LEU A 53 -3.03 1.00 10.36
N ASP A 54 -3.77 2.02 10.80
CA ASP A 54 -3.28 3.40 10.81
C ASP A 54 -2.11 3.58 11.80
N ALA A 55 -2.21 3.04 13.01
CA ALA A 55 -1.16 3.12 14.02
C ALA A 55 0.11 2.37 13.58
N GLU A 56 -0.01 1.13 13.08
CA GLU A 56 1.11 0.32 12.66
C GLU A 56 1.79 0.89 11.41
N SER A 57 1.02 1.41 10.45
CA SER A 57 1.59 2.09 9.28
C SER A 57 2.27 3.42 9.65
N THR A 58 1.81 4.11 10.69
CA THR A 58 2.49 5.31 11.21
C THR A 58 3.82 4.94 11.87
N ALA A 59 3.86 3.87 12.64
CA ALA A 59 5.11 3.37 13.21
C ALA A 59 6.10 2.92 12.11
N CYS A 60 5.61 2.25 11.07
CA CYS A 60 6.42 1.88 9.90
C CYS A 60 6.96 3.12 9.17
N ALA A 61 6.15 4.16 8.98
CA ALA A 61 6.56 5.43 8.40
C ALA A 61 7.71 6.07 9.18
N ALA A 62 7.62 6.09 10.52
CA ALA A 62 8.68 6.60 11.38
C ALA A 62 9.97 5.77 11.27
N ALA A 63 9.87 4.44 11.20
CA ALA A 63 11.01 3.55 11.00
C ALA A 63 11.71 3.81 9.66
N LEU A 64 10.96 3.89 8.56
CA LEU A 64 11.49 4.21 7.23
C LEU A 64 12.16 5.59 7.21
N TRP A 65 11.54 6.59 7.84
CA TRP A 65 12.13 7.93 7.97
C TRP A 65 13.46 7.91 8.71
N ASN A 66 13.56 7.16 9.81
CA ASN A 66 14.78 7.00 10.60
C ASN A 66 15.89 6.26 9.83
N LEU A 67 15.50 5.36 8.90
CA LEU A 67 16.43 4.71 7.97
C LEU A 67 16.90 5.62 6.83
N GLY A 68 16.40 6.84 6.74
CA GLY A 68 16.81 7.82 5.73
C GLY A 68 15.88 7.95 4.53
N VAL A 69 14.77 7.19 4.46
CA VAL A 69 13.80 7.30 3.37
C VAL A 69 13.09 8.65 3.40
N ARG A 70 12.97 9.29 2.25
CA ARG A 70 12.36 10.61 2.07
C ARG A 70 11.31 10.59 0.95
N LYS A 71 10.56 11.68 0.85
CA LYS A 71 9.59 11.87 -0.23
C LYS A 71 10.23 11.70 -1.61
N GLY A 72 9.63 10.83 -2.42
CA GLY A 72 10.10 10.51 -3.77
C GLY A 72 11.08 9.34 -3.84
N ASP A 73 11.64 8.88 -2.71
CA ASP A 73 12.46 7.68 -2.68
C ASP A 73 11.61 6.43 -2.98
N ARG A 74 12.23 5.44 -3.56
CA ARG A 74 11.56 4.19 -3.91
C ARG A 74 11.81 3.14 -2.85
N VAL A 75 10.72 2.61 -2.32
CA VAL A 75 10.71 1.51 -1.36
C VAL A 75 10.13 0.26 -2.03
N ALA A 76 10.95 -0.76 -2.19
CA ALA A 76 10.53 -2.05 -2.72
C ALA A 76 9.87 -2.89 -1.62
N LEU A 77 8.68 -3.42 -1.89
CA LEU A 77 8.00 -4.36 -1.01
C LEU A 77 8.11 -5.77 -1.59
N LEU A 78 9.00 -6.58 -1.02
CA LEU A 78 9.15 -7.99 -1.34
C LEU A 78 8.38 -8.81 -0.30
N LEU A 79 7.06 -8.75 -0.38
CA LEU A 79 6.13 -9.32 0.61
C LEU A 79 5.01 -10.09 -0.08
N PRO A 80 4.58 -11.23 0.47
CA PRO A 80 3.34 -11.87 0.02
C PRO A 80 2.11 -11.03 0.43
N ASN A 81 0.92 -11.45 -0.04
CA ASN A 81 -0.33 -10.85 0.39
C ASN A 81 -0.57 -11.15 1.88
N CYS A 82 -0.16 -10.23 2.75
CA CYS A 82 -0.27 -10.32 4.21
C CYS A 82 -0.51 -8.91 4.80
N PRO A 83 -0.94 -8.80 6.07
CA PRO A 83 -1.15 -7.48 6.69
C PRO A 83 0.08 -6.58 6.66
N GLN A 84 1.28 -7.14 6.80
CA GLN A 84 2.55 -6.40 6.76
C GLN A 84 2.78 -5.69 5.43
N PHE A 85 2.25 -6.25 4.32
CA PHE A 85 2.31 -5.58 3.02
C PHE A 85 1.59 -4.22 3.07
N LEU A 86 0.34 -4.18 3.53
CA LEU A 86 -0.43 -2.94 3.62
C LEU A 86 0.14 -1.98 4.67
N ILE A 87 0.64 -2.49 5.80
CA ILE A 87 1.30 -1.68 6.82
C ILE A 87 2.52 -0.95 6.23
N ALA A 88 3.36 -1.68 5.48
CA ALA A 88 4.54 -1.11 4.85
C ALA A 88 4.18 -0.14 3.71
N GLU A 89 3.18 -0.48 2.90
CA GLU A 89 2.69 0.34 1.80
C GLU A 89 2.15 1.69 2.29
N PHE A 90 1.21 1.68 3.22
CA PHE A 90 0.71 2.91 3.84
C PHE A 90 1.80 3.66 4.61
N GLY A 91 2.71 2.94 5.27
CA GLY A 91 3.86 3.55 5.95
C GLY A 91 4.76 4.34 4.99
N ALA A 92 5.09 3.76 3.85
CA ALA A 92 5.87 4.43 2.80
C ALA A 92 5.11 5.63 2.20
N TRP A 93 3.80 5.48 1.92
CA TRP A 93 3.00 6.59 1.39
C TRP A 93 2.84 7.75 2.37
N LYS A 94 2.75 7.49 3.69
CA LYS A 94 2.67 8.54 4.72
C LYS A 94 3.87 9.48 4.73
N ILE A 95 5.04 9.01 4.32
CA ILE A 95 6.25 9.84 4.16
C ILE A 95 6.47 10.31 2.72
N GLY A 96 5.53 10.04 1.82
CA GLY A 96 5.60 10.43 0.41
C GLY A 96 6.57 9.61 -0.43
N ALA A 97 6.97 8.43 0.01
CA ALA A 97 7.79 7.52 -0.77
C ALA A 97 6.97 6.84 -1.88
N VAL A 98 7.66 6.38 -2.91
CA VAL A 98 7.10 5.61 -4.02
C VAL A 98 7.22 4.12 -3.71
N VAL A 99 6.11 3.42 -3.63
CA VAL A 99 6.09 1.98 -3.39
C VAL A 99 6.26 1.22 -4.69
N VAL A 100 7.13 0.21 -4.67
CA VAL A 100 7.36 -0.74 -5.76
C VAL A 100 7.08 -2.15 -5.24
N SER A 101 5.92 -2.70 -5.60
CA SER A 101 5.54 -4.07 -5.21
C SER A 101 6.28 -5.08 -6.08
N LEU A 102 7.04 -5.97 -5.45
CA LEU A 102 7.77 -7.04 -6.11
C LEU A 102 7.15 -8.40 -5.77
N ASN A 103 7.18 -9.30 -6.76
CA ASN A 103 6.67 -10.64 -6.54
C ASN A 103 7.66 -11.43 -5.64
N PRO A 104 7.22 -11.96 -4.47
CA PRO A 104 8.08 -12.72 -3.57
C PRO A 104 8.57 -14.07 -4.15
N THR A 105 8.06 -14.48 -5.31
CA THR A 105 8.50 -15.69 -6.02
C THR A 105 9.56 -15.41 -7.09
N TYR A 106 10.01 -14.17 -7.25
CA TYR A 106 11.10 -13.85 -8.17
C TYR A 106 12.37 -14.61 -7.80
N THR A 107 13.08 -15.09 -8.83
CA THR A 107 14.44 -15.58 -8.68
C THR A 107 15.38 -14.44 -8.32
N GLU A 108 16.53 -14.76 -7.76
CA GLU A 108 17.57 -13.77 -7.40
C GLU A 108 17.90 -12.85 -8.60
N ARG A 109 18.07 -13.41 -9.79
CA ARG A 109 18.36 -12.67 -11.02
C ARG A 109 17.22 -11.71 -11.43
N GLU A 110 15.98 -12.17 -11.33
CA GLU A 110 14.81 -11.32 -11.65
C GLU A 110 14.68 -10.18 -10.63
N LEU A 111 14.92 -10.47 -9.35
CA LEU A 111 14.88 -9.49 -8.29
C LEU A 111 15.96 -8.41 -8.49
N GLU A 112 17.19 -8.81 -8.77
CA GLU A 112 18.29 -7.90 -9.08
C GLU A 112 17.95 -6.97 -10.25
N GLN A 113 17.49 -7.52 -11.37
CA GLN A 113 17.09 -6.73 -12.55
C GLN A 113 15.96 -5.74 -12.25
N MET A 114 14.98 -6.16 -11.43
CA MET A 114 13.87 -5.28 -11.07
C MET A 114 14.32 -4.15 -10.13
N LEU A 115 15.14 -4.45 -9.13
CA LEU A 115 15.67 -3.45 -8.20
C LEU A 115 16.54 -2.41 -8.92
N GLU A 116 17.41 -2.84 -9.82
CA GLU A 116 18.21 -1.94 -10.66
C GLU A 116 17.33 -1.04 -11.53
N LYS A 117 16.33 -1.62 -12.20
CA LYS A 117 15.42 -0.89 -13.09
C LYS A 117 14.63 0.18 -12.35
N VAL A 118 14.14 -0.11 -11.15
CA VAL A 118 13.33 0.83 -10.35
C VAL A 118 14.21 1.72 -9.46
N ARG A 119 15.49 1.42 -9.33
CA ARG A 119 16.45 2.13 -8.47
C ARG A 119 15.93 2.27 -7.02
N ALA A 120 15.42 1.18 -6.47
CA ALA A 120 15.00 1.13 -5.08
C ALA A 120 16.22 0.86 -4.19
N GLU A 121 16.45 1.72 -3.20
CA GLU A 121 17.56 1.60 -2.24
C GLU A 121 17.11 0.98 -0.91
N THR A 122 15.80 0.88 -0.71
CA THR A 122 15.19 0.30 0.49
C THR A 122 14.27 -0.84 0.10
N ILE A 123 14.42 -1.97 0.78
CA ILE A 123 13.56 -3.15 0.61
C ILE A 123 12.92 -3.49 1.95
N VAL A 124 11.61 -3.71 1.94
CA VAL A 124 10.86 -4.27 3.07
C VAL A 124 10.51 -5.72 2.72
N THR A 125 10.91 -6.65 3.59
CA THR A 125 10.66 -8.08 3.42
C THR A 125 10.39 -8.76 4.76
N LEU A 126 9.94 -10.01 4.73
CA LEU A 126 9.81 -10.82 5.95
C LEU A 126 11.17 -11.41 6.33
N SER A 127 11.45 -11.52 7.63
CA SER A 127 12.69 -12.13 8.15
C SER A 127 12.89 -13.59 7.71
N ALA A 128 11.79 -14.29 7.39
CA ALA A 128 11.82 -15.67 6.88
C ALA A 128 12.18 -15.77 5.37
N MET A 129 12.31 -14.66 4.67
CA MET A 129 12.63 -14.59 3.23
C MET A 129 14.09 -14.13 2.98
N LYS A 130 14.97 -14.43 3.94
CA LYS A 130 16.42 -14.14 3.81
C LYS A 130 17.11 -15.17 2.96
#